data_fa12a63d114d88f1e1c303c5e96081cd
#
_entry.id   fa12a63d114d88f1e1c303c5e96081cd
#
_cell.length_a   1.000
_cell.length_b   1.000
_cell.length_c   1.000
_cell.angle_alpha   90.00
_cell.angle_beta   90.00
_cell.angle_gamma   90.00
#
_symmetry.space_group_name_H-M   'P 1'
#
loop_
_entity.id
_entity.type
_entity.pdbx_description
1 polymer ?
#
loop_
_entity_poly.entity_id
_entity_poly.type
_entity_poly.pdbx_seq_one_letter_code
_entity_poly.pdbx_strand_id
1 'polypeptide(L)'
;VNHTGVSRKIASEEERQRLKRIIQSERENGGGGFIVRTAAAGASDEELRADIRFLKNLWSEIKSRSDTSKAPALIYHDLNVVERVLRDQVSSEFSVIWVDTEQEYERIVRFANRFQPALVKRVKLYTKETPLYDQFGLNEEINKALKSKVWLKSGGYIVINQTEALVAIDVNTGKYVGKTARLEDTIVKTNVDAIKEIVRQVRLRDLGGIIIIDFIDMDERRNRQKVMQALEEALRLDRAPSKVLQFNDFGLVAITRKRVKQSLERTIGSPCPYCQATGFVKAVNTICNEIYVEMRKISSHLEHSDVMLRVNPEVAKALKLNNAKLLGEMEELTKKTIIIKSDPALHQEQFDIH
;
A
#
# COMPACT_ATOMS: atom_id res chain seq x y z
N VAL A 1 22.47 7.54 -32.71
CA VAL A 1 22.35 6.20 -33.29
C VAL A 1 20.97 6.06 -33.89
N ASN A 2 20.88 5.82 -35.21
CA ASN A 2 19.63 5.68 -35.95
C ASN A 2 19.04 4.27 -35.80
N HIS A 3 18.75 3.84 -34.58
CA HIS A 3 18.21 2.51 -34.30
C HIS A 3 16.73 2.59 -33.87
N THR A 4 15.89 1.77 -34.51
CA THR A 4 14.47 1.61 -34.14
C THR A 4 14.27 0.22 -33.60
N GLY A 5 13.85 0.16 -32.35
CA GLY A 5 13.61 -1.09 -31.63
C GLY A 5 12.20 -1.17 -31.02
N VAL A 6 11.66 -2.38 -30.94
CA VAL A 6 10.43 -2.69 -30.20
C VAL A 6 10.77 -3.75 -29.17
N SER A 7 10.26 -3.59 -27.96
CA SER A 7 10.53 -4.50 -26.84
C SER A 7 10.17 -5.95 -27.18
N ARG A 8 11.10 -6.88 -26.99
CA ARG A 8 10.87 -8.33 -27.16
C ARG A 8 9.88 -8.92 -26.15
N LYS A 9 9.56 -8.17 -25.08
CA LYS A 9 8.60 -8.57 -24.07
C LYS A 9 7.13 -8.35 -24.47
N ILE A 10 6.88 -7.70 -25.60
CA ILE A 10 5.54 -7.62 -26.20
C ILE A 10 5.29 -8.97 -26.89
N ALA A 11 4.35 -9.75 -26.35
CA ALA A 11 4.15 -11.14 -26.76
C ALA A 11 3.59 -11.28 -28.20
N SER A 12 2.70 -10.37 -28.62
CA SER A 12 2.09 -10.40 -29.95
C SER A 12 3.05 -9.90 -31.02
N GLU A 13 3.31 -10.73 -32.03
CA GLU A 13 4.11 -10.35 -33.19
C GLU A 13 3.38 -9.28 -34.04
N GLU A 14 2.07 -9.41 -34.20
CA GLU A 14 1.23 -8.42 -34.91
C GLU A 14 1.35 -7.04 -34.27
N GLU A 15 1.30 -6.98 -32.94
CA GLU A 15 1.44 -5.74 -32.19
C GLU A 15 2.86 -5.16 -32.35
N ARG A 16 3.90 -5.99 -32.31
CA ARG A 16 5.28 -5.53 -32.56
C ARG A 16 5.42 -4.94 -33.97
N GLN A 17 4.82 -5.56 -34.98
CA GLN A 17 4.84 -5.07 -36.36
C GLN A 17 4.04 -3.77 -36.50
N ARG A 18 2.88 -3.64 -35.85
CA ARG A 18 2.10 -2.41 -35.80
C ARG A 18 2.93 -1.25 -35.23
N LEU A 19 3.49 -1.45 -34.06
CA LEU A 19 4.33 -0.46 -33.38
C LEU A 19 5.56 -0.06 -34.20
N LYS A 20 6.21 -1.02 -34.87
CA LYS A 20 7.35 -0.77 -35.74
C LYS A 20 6.98 0.10 -36.94
N ARG A 21 5.82 -0.17 -37.56
CA ARG A 21 5.31 0.64 -38.70
C ARG A 21 5.05 2.08 -38.31
N ILE A 22 4.43 2.32 -37.14
CA ILE A 22 4.16 3.67 -36.62
C ILE A 22 5.45 4.45 -36.44
N ILE A 23 6.47 3.85 -35.78
CA ILE A 23 7.74 4.52 -35.58
C ILE A 23 8.41 4.82 -36.92
N GLN A 24 8.39 3.88 -37.87
CA GLN A 24 9.01 4.07 -39.17
C GLN A 24 8.34 5.23 -39.93
N SER A 25 7.00 5.32 -39.94
CA SER A 25 6.28 6.41 -40.59
C SER A 25 6.58 7.79 -39.98
N GLU A 26 6.78 7.87 -38.69
CA GLU A 26 7.13 9.13 -37.99
C GLU A 26 8.63 9.48 -38.11
N ARG A 27 9.48 8.51 -38.46
CA ARG A 27 10.92 8.72 -38.59
C ARG A 27 11.33 9.43 -39.88
N GLU A 28 10.57 9.22 -40.96
CA GLU A 28 10.88 9.80 -42.29
C GLU A 28 10.97 11.33 -42.25
N ASN A 29 10.43 11.97 -41.23
CA ASN A 29 10.42 13.43 -41.05
C ASN A 29 11.51 14.01 -40.13
N GLY A 30 12.59 13.30 -39.86
CA GLY A 30 13.72 13.84 -39.08
C GLY A 30 14.42 12.83 -38.19
N GLY A 31 15.68 12.62 -38.40
CA GLY A 31 16.55 11.61 -37.81
C GLY A 31 16.43 11.38 -36.28
N GLY A 32 16.94 10.25 -35.87
CA GLY A 32 16.97 9.78 -34.50
C GLY A 32 16.52 8.33 -34.36
N GLY A 33 16.88 7.68 -33.28
CA GLY A 33 16.45 6.33 -32.96
C GLY A 33 15.33 6.33 -31.87
N PHE A 34 14.40 5.40 -32.01
CA PHE A 34 13.32 5.21 -31.02
C PHE A 34 13.28 3.76 -30.55
N ILE A 35 12.99 3.59 -29.27
CA ILE A 35 12.76 2.27 -28.67
C ILE A 35 11.36 2.26 -28.05
N VAL A 36 10.48 1.39 -28.57
CA VAL A 36 9.16 1.16 -27.99
C VAL A 36 9.29 0.20 -26.81
N ARG A 37 8.81 0.62 -25.66
CA ARG A 37 8.79 -0.19 -24.45
C ARG A 37 7.45 -0.94 -24.32
N THR A 38 7.41 -1.92 -23.40
CA THR A 38 6.21 -2.74 -23.15
C THR A 38 4.96 -1.93 -22.77
N ALA A 39 5.13 -0.76 -22.16
CA ALA A 39 4.02 0.12 -21.79
C ALA A 39 3.23 0.66 -22.99
N ALA A 40 3.79 0.61 -24.19
CA ALA A 40 3.13 1.05 -25.41
C ALA A 40 2.25 -0.03 -26.06
N ALA A 41 2.26 -1.27 -25.55
CA ALA A 41 1.41 -2.32 -26.07
C ALA A 41 -0.08 -1.98 -25.81
N GLY A 42 -0.90 -2.01 -26.86
CA GLY A 42 -2.30 -1.66 -26.80
C GLY A 42 -2.62 -0.16 -26.84
N ALA A 43 -1.60 0.73 -26.86
CA ALA A 43 -1.82 2.16 -27.03
C ALA A 43 -2.31 2.47 -28.45
N SER A 44 -3.16 3.51 -28.59
CA SER A 44 -3.65 3.95 -29.91
C SER A 44 -2.53 4.56 -30.77
N ASP A 45 -2.74 4.58 -32.08
CA ASP A 45 -1.78 5.17 -33.01
C ASP A 45 -1.59 6.67 -32.73
N GLU A 46 -2.67 7.37 -32.35
CA GLU A 46 -2.64 8.79 -32.00
C GLU A 46 -1.80 9.07 -30.75
N GLU A 47 -1.96 8.24 -29.72
CA GLU A 47 -1.16 8.37 -28.47
C GLU A 47 0.32 8.15 -28.75
N LEU A 48 0.67 7.15 -29.55
CA LEU A 48 2.07 6.88 -29.93
C LEU A 48 2.67 8.00 -30.76
N ARG A 49 1.91 8.54 -31.72
CA ARG A 49 2.36 9.68 -32.53
C ARG A 49 2.52 10.95 -31.69
N ALA A 50 1.64 11.17 -30.69
CA ALA A 50 1.77 12.29 -29.76
C ALA A 50 3.05 12.17 -28.91
N ASP A 51 3.36 10.98 -28.44
CA ASP A 51 4.58 10.68 -27.67
C ASP A 51 5.85 10.93 -28.50
N ILE A 52 5.85 10.48 -29.74
CA ILE A 52 6.99 10.70 -30.66
C ILE A 52 7.20 12.20 -30.92
N ARG A 53 6.13 12.95 -31.17
CA ARG A 53 6.22 14.42 -31.37
C ARG A 53 6.75 15.11 -30.12
N PHE A 54 6.25 14.74 -28.94
CA PHE A 54 6.74 15.27 -27.68
C PHE A 54 8.25 15.03 -27.51
N LEU A 55 8.71 13.81 -27.74
CA LEU A 55 10.15 13.46 -27.63
C LEU A 55 11.02 14.22 -28.63
N LYS A 56 10.55 14.41 -29.86
CA LYS A 56 11.25 15.21 -30.86
C LYS A 56 11.38 16.67 -30.45
N ASN A 57 10.28 17.26 -29.97
CA ASN A 57 10.27 18.65 -29.50
C ASN A 57 11.18 18.84 -28.28
N LEU A 58 11.12 17.91 -27.32
CA LEU A 58 11.98 17.91 -26.13
C LEU A 58 13.46 17.83 -26.53
N TRP A 59 13.81 16.94 -27.45
CA TRP A 59 15.18 16.82 -27.92
C TRP A 59 15.67 18.09 -28.62
N SER A 60 14.84 18.68 -29.46
CA SER A 60 15.14 19.96 -30.13
C SER A 60 15.40 21.10 -29.13
N GLU A 61 14.58 21.19 -28.07
CA GLU A 61 14.78 22.18 -26.99
C GLU A 61 16.09 21.94 -26.22
N ILE A 62 16.37 20.67 -25.86
CA ILE A 62 17.60 20.30 -25.16
C ILE A 62 18.81 20.72 -26.01
N LYS A 63 18.77 20.40 -27.29
CA LYS A 63 19.84 20.75 -28.22
C LYS A 63 20.03 22.25 -28.34
N SER A 64 18.95 22.99 -28.56
CA SER A 64 19.01 24.46 -28.64
C SER A 64 19.57 25.10 -27.37
N ARG A 65 19.16 24.63 -26.19
CA ARG A 65 19.72 25.09 -24.91
C ARG A 65 21.19 24.74 -24.75
N SER A 66 21.59 23.55 -25.19
CA SER A 66 23.00 23.13 -25.17
C SER A 66 23.87 24.04 -26.02
N ASP A 67 23.37 24.43 -27.19
CA ASP A 67 24.11 25.26 -28.16
C ASP A 67 24.22 26.74 -27.70
N THR A 68 23.24 27.21 -26.90
CA THR A 68 23.17 28.62 -26.43
C THR A 68 23.75 28.84 -25.04
N SER A 69 23.85 27.79 -24.21
CA SER A 69 24.30 27.92 -22.81
C SER A 69 25.82 27.81 -22.68
N LYS A 70 26.40 28.62 -21.80
CA LYS A 70 27.82 28.51 -21.43
C LYS A 70 27.99 27.47 -20.33
N ALA A 71 29.00 26.60 -20.50
CA ALA A 71 29.32 25.61 -19.48
C ALA A 71 29.98 26.23 -18.24
N PRO A 72 29.69 25.76 -17.02
CA PRO A 72 28.72 24.72 -16.69
C PRO A 72 27.29 25.27 -16.61
N ALA A 73 26.30 24.58 -17.19
CA ALA A 73 24.89 24.93 -17.14
C ALA A 73 23.97 23.70 -17.08
N LEU A 74 22.87 23.81 -16.34
CA LEU A 74 21.84 22.79 -16.35
C LEU A 74 20.98 22.92 -17.60
N ILE A 75 21.15 22.00 -18.54
CA ILE A 75 20.43 22.01 -19.82
C ILE A 75 19.04 21.41 -19.68
N TYR A 76 18.93 20.30 -18.97
CA TYR A 76 17.68 19.57 -18.75
C TYR A 76 17.73 18.80 -17.43
N HIS A 77 16.61 18.75 -16.73
CA HIS A 77 16.39 17.82 -15.62
C HIS A 77 15.19 16.92 -15.93
N ASP A 78 15.21 15.71 -15.41
CA ASP A 78 14.11 14.74 -15.62
C ASP A 78 12.79 15.24 -15.02
N LEU A 79 11.70 14.66 -15.50
CA LEU A 79 10.35 14.99 -15.05
C LEU A 79 10.21 14.76 -13.53
N ASN A 80 9.61 15.72 -12.85
CA ASN A 80 9.25 15.58 -11.45
C ASN A 80 8.10 14.59 -11.25
N VAL A 81 7.72 14.30 -10.00
CA VAL A 81 6.66 13.32 -9.68
C VAL A 81 5.33 13.73 -10.31
N VAL A 82 4.96 15.01 -10.26
CA VAL A 82 3.69 15.53 -10.79
C VAL A 82 3.65 15.38 -12.32
N GLU A 83 4.71 15.79 -13.00
CA GLU A 83 4.83 15.68 -14.45
C GLU A 83 4.79 14.21 -14.93
N ARG A 84 5.43 13.29 -14.17
CA ARG A 84 5.36 11.85 -14.46
C ARG A 84 3.94 11.32 -14.27
N VAL A 85 3.23 11.73 -13.22
CA VAL A 85 1.82 11.33 -13.00
C VAL A 85 0.94 11.83 -14.12
N LEU A 86 1.09 13.09 -14.55
CA LEU A 86 0.35 13.66 -15.66
C LEU A 86 0.59 12.91 -16.97
N ARG A 87 1.85 12.55 -17.26
CA ARG A 87 2.21 11.79 -18.46
C ARG A 87 1.69 10.35 -18.43
N ASP A 88 1.85 9.65 -17.30
CA ASP A 88 1.71 8.19 -17.24
C ASP A 88 0.31 7.76 -16.74
N GLN A 89 -0.37 8.60 -15.96
CA GLN A 89 -1.59 8.21 -15.26
C GLN A 89 -2.86 8.88 -15.80
N VAL A 90 -2.74 10.08 -16.37
CA VAL A 90 -3.92 10.83 -16.83
C VAL A 90 -4.35 10.36 -18.21
N SER A 91 -5.60 9.91 -18.31
CA SER A 91 -6.26 9.46 -19.55
C SER A 91 -7.46 10.34 -19.89
N SER A 92 -8.19 9.99 -20.95
CA SER A 92 -9.44 10.65 -21.33
C SER A 92 -10.55 10.54 -20.25
N GLU A 93 -10.46 9.54 -19.35
CA GLU A 93 -11.43 9.32 -18.29
C GLU A 93 -11.40 10.36 -17.16
N PHE A 94 -10.31 11.11 -17.04
CA PHE A 94 -10.17 12.15 -16.03
C PHE A 94 -10.80 13.46 -16.50
N SER A 95 -11.86 13.91 -15.84
CA SER A 95 -12.57 15.12 -16.19
C SER A 95 -11.91 16.39 -15.66
N VAL A 96 -11.31 16.34 -14.46
CA VAL A 96 -10.71 17.48 -13.78
C VAL A 96 -9.44 17.06 -13.03
N ILE A 97 -8.44 17.96 -13.01
CA ILE A 97 -7.22 17.88 -12.24
C ILE A 97 -7.18 19.11 -11.33
N TRP A 98 -7.41 18.91 -10.03
CA TRP A 98 -7.40 19.97 -9.04
C TRP A 98 -6.00 20.19 -8.48
N VAL A 99 -5.60 21.45 -8.37
CA VAL A 99 -4.31 21.88 -7.81
C VAL A 99 -4.57 23.02 -6.82
N ASP A 100 -4.02 22.93 -5.63
CA ASP A 100 -4.30 23.86 -4.52
C ASP A 100 -3.27 24.96 -4.33
N THR A 101 -2.22 25.01 -5.16
CA THR A 101 -1.22 26.11 -5.15
C THR A 101 -1.06 26.71 -6.55
N GLU A 102 -0.98 28.05 -6.63
CA GLU A 102 -0.80 28.77 -7.89
C GLU A 102 0.49 28.36 -8.60
N GLN A 103 1.57 28.24 -7.84
CA GLN A 103 2.88 27.90 -8.38
C GLN A 103 2.89 26.54 -9.10
N GLU A 104 2.29 25.52 -8.49
CA GLU A 104 2.17 24.19 -9.13
C GLU A 104 1.14 24.19 -10.26
N TYR A 105 0.04 24.96 -10.13
CA TYR A 105 -0.93 25.14 -11.20
C TYR A 105 -0.26 25.68 -12.47
N GLU A 106 0.52 26.77 -12.37
CA GLU A 106 1.24 27.33 -13.51
C GLU A 106 2.27 26.36 -14.10
N ARG A 107 2.97 25.60 -13.23
CA ARG A 107 3.93 24.58 -13.67
C ARG A 107 3.26 23.49 -14.46
N ILE A 108 2.12 22.98 -13.95
CA ILE A 108 1.32 21.93 -14.59
C ILE A 108 0.74 22.43 -15.92
N VAL A 109 0.22 23.64 -15.97
CA VAL A 109 -0.31 24.24 -17.21
C VAL A 109 0.79 24.38 -18.27
N ARG A 110 1.98 24.85 -17.90
CA ARG A 110 3.13 24.93 -18.82
C ARG A 110 3.54 23.55 -19.34
N PHE A 111 3.60 22.55 -18.44
CA PHE A 111 3.91 21.18 -18.84
C PHE A 111 2.83 20.61 -19.76
N ALA A 112 1.54 20.75 -19.40
CA ALA A 112 0.42 20.24 -20.17
C ALA A 112 0.36 20.87 -21.58
N ASN A 113 0.61 22.17 -21.71
CA ASN A 113 0.69 22.83 -23.02
C ASN A 113 1.75 22.20 -23.94
N ARG A 114 2.85 21.75 -23.39
CA ARG A 114 3.95 21.13 -24.17
C ARG A 114 3.70 19.66 -24.48
N PHE A 115 3.13 18.94 -23.50
CA PHE A 115 2.95 17.48 -23.57
C PHE A 115 1.62 17.09 -24.24
N GLN A 116 0.51 17.62 -23.72
CA GLN A 116 -0.85 17.32 -24.18
C GLN A 116 -1.76 18.54 -23.98
N PRO A 117 -1.85 19.45 -24.95
CA PRO A 117 -2.61 20.71 -24.81
C PRO A 117 -4.07 20.53 -24.41
N ALA A 118 -4.69 19.39 -24.78
CA ALA A 118 -6.06 19.06 -24.38
C ALA A 118 -6.25 18.93 -22.85
N LEU A 119 -5.18 18.63 -22.08
CA LEU A 119 -5.24 18.57 -20.62
C LEU A 119 -5.40 19.91 -19.96
N VAL A 120 -4.93 20.99 -20.57
CA VAL A 120 -4.95 22.32 -19.98
C VAL A 120 -6.34 22.73 -19.50
N LYS A 121 -7.35 22.45 -20.30
CA LYS A 121 -8.77 22.77 -19.97
C LYS A 121 -9.27 22.01 -18.73
N ARG A 122 -8.63 20.89 -18.37
CA ARG A 122 -9.01 20.03 -17.23
C ARG A 122 -8.29 20.43 -15.96
N VAL A 123 -7.18 21.16 -16.05
CA VAL A 123 -6.44 21.65 -14.88
C VAL A 123 -7.20 22.84 -14.29
N LYS A 124 -7.49 22.75 -12.99
CA LYS A 124 -8.24 23.78 -12.26
C LYS A 124 -7.51 24.15 -10.97
N LEU A 125 -7.40 25.43 -10.70
CA LEU A 125 -6.94 25.91 -9.41
C LEU A 125 -8.04 25.74 -8.37
N TYR A 126 -7.69 25.13 -7.24
CA TYR A 126 -8.58 24.93 -6.11
C TYR A 126 -8.41 26.09 -5.12
N THR A 127 -9.48 26.84 -4.88
CA THR A 127 -9.45 28.08 -4.09
C THR A 127 -10.37 28.08 -2.88
N LYS A 128 -10.97 26.90 -2.53
CA LYS A 128 -11.85 26.81 -1.37
C LYS A 128 -11.03 26.75 -0.07
N GLU A 129 -11.63 27.18 1.05
CA GLU A 129 -11.00 27.14 2.38
C GLU A 129 -10.77 25.71 2.90
N THR A 130 -11.70 24.78 2.61
CA THR A 130 -11.54 23.37 3.00
C THR A 130 -10.34 22.76 2.28
N PRO A 131 -9.39 22.11 2.99
CA PRO A 131 -8.24 21.46 2.37
C PRO A 131 -8.66 20.49 1.25
N LEU A 132 -7.91 20.45 0.16
CA LEU A 132 -8.23 19.68 -1.04
C LEU A 132 -8.49 18.19 -0.73
N TYR A 133 -7.66 17.58 0.10
CA TYR A 133 -7.80 16.17 0.48
C TYR A 133 -9.07 15.92 1.32
N ASP A 134 -9.42 16.84 2.20
CA ASP A 134 -10.63 16.73 3.02
C ASP A 134 -11.90 16.92 2.19
N GLN A 135 -11.86 17.86 1.22
CA GLN A 135 -12.98 18.07 0.29
C GLN A 135 -13.37 16.80 -0.47
N PHE A 136 -12.40 15.96 -0.79
CA PHE A 136 -12.62 14.69 -1.52
C PHE A 136 -12.51 13.43 -0.64
N GLY A 137 -12.42 13.58 0.68
CA GLY A 137 -12.36 12.46 1.63
C GLY A 137 -11.11 11.58 1.50
N LEU A 138 -10.01 12.11 0.91
CA LEU A 138 -8.80 11.32 0.67
C LEU A 138 -8.08 10.95 1.97
N ASN A 139 -8.07 11.83 2.96
CA ASN A 139 -7.46 11.54 4.26
C ASN A 139 -8.13 10.35 4.97
N GLU A 140 -9.47 10.26 4.88
CA GLU A 140 -10.19 9.10 5.41
C GLU A 140 -9.85 7.80 4.67
N GLU A 141 -9.78 7.85 3.33
CA GLU A 141 -9.44 6.69 2.52
C GLU A 141 -8.00 6.21 2.78
N ILE A 142 -7.04 7.13 2.93
CA ILE A 142 -5.66 6.82 3.31
C ILE A 142 -5.63 6.16 4.70
N ASN A 143 -6.33 6.74 5.69
CA ASN A 143 -6.39 6.18 7.05
C ASN A 143 -7.07 4.80 7.08
N LYS A 144 -8.10 4.57 6.26
CA LYS A 144 -8.71 3.24 6.09
C LYS A 144 -7.73 2.25 5.46
N ALA A 145 -6.94 2.70 4.48
CA ALA A 145 -5.94 1.87 3.81
C ALA A 145 -4.75 1.47 4.70
N LEU A 146 -4.56 2.12 5.84
CA LEU A 146 -3.57 1.71 6.85
C LEU A 146 -4.09 0.68 7.85
N LYS A 147 -5.41 0.42 7.86
CA LYS A 147 -6.01 -0.58 8.75
C LYS A 147 -5.97 -1.96 8.08
N SER A 148 -5.72 -3.01 8.86
CA SER A 148 -5.79 -4.39 8.36
C SER A 148 -7.22 -4.77 7.94
N LYS A 149 -8.23 -4.37 8.69
CA LYS A 149 -9.64 -4.72 8.45
C LYS A 149 -10.34 -3.68 7.58
N VAL A 150 -10.99 -4.16 6.52
CA VAL A 150 -11.78 -3.35 5.57
C VAL A 150 -13.19 -3.94 5.44
N TRP A 151 -14.20 -3.12 5.68
CA TRP A 151 -15.60 -3.53 5.58
C TRP A 151 -16.09 -3.50 4.13
N LEU A 152 -16.88 -4.51 3.78
CA LEU A 152 -17.54 -4.62 2.48
C LEU A 152 -18.96 -4.01 2.55
N LYS A 153 -19.44 -3.53 1.41
CA LYS A 153 -20.82 -3.00 1.31
C LYS A 153 -21.88 -4.07 1.61
N SER A 154 -21.55 -5.34 1.39
CA SER A 154 -22.43 -6.49 1.69
C SER A 154 -22.54 -6.83 3.17
N GLY A 155 -21.78 -6.15 4.06
CA GLY A 155 -21.75 -6.41 5.50
C GLY A 155 -20.67 -7.40 5.94
N GLY A 156 -19.95 -8.04 5.01
CA GLY A 156 -18.72 -8.78 5.28
C GLY A 156 -17.51 -7.88 5.44
N TYR A 157 -16.35 -8.46 5.59
CA TYR A 157 -15.10 -7.73 5.66
C TYR A 157 -13.92 -8.56 5.16
N ILE A 158 -12.86 -7.89 4.77
CA ILE A 158 -11.58 -8.48 4.45
C ILE A 158 -10.54 -8.07 5.49
N VAL A 159 -9.58 -8.94 5.76
CA VAL A 159 -8.41 -8.66 6.59
C VAL A 159 -7.17 -8.78 5.73
N ILE A 160 -6.37 -7.73 5.68
CA ILE A 160 -5.15 -7.65 4.86
C ILE A 160 -3.95 -7.55 5.80
N ASN A 161 -3.08 -8.54 5.75
CA ASN A 161 -1.84 -8.58 6.52
C ASN A 161 -0.64 -8.70 5.59
N GLN A 162 0.33 -7.79 5.77
CA GLN A 162 1.61 -7.88 5.09
C GLN A 162 2.62 -8.59 5.99
N THR A 163 3.25 -9.62 5.45
CA THR A 163 4.41 -10.26 6.06
C THR A 163 5.69 -9.81 5.34
N GLU A 164 6.84 -10.32 5.74
CA GLU A 164 8.09 -10.06 5.04
C GLU A 164 8.07 -10.58 3.59
N ALA A 165 7.52 -11.76 3.37
CA ALA A 165 7.58 -12.48 2.09
C ALA A 165 6.32 -12.31 1.23
N LEU A 166 5.14 -12.21 1.83
CA LEU A 166 3.86 -12.22 1.12
C LEU A 166 2.81 -11.34 1.80
N VAL A 167 1.69 -11.15 1.10
CA VAL A 167 0.47 -10.53 1.62
C VAL A 167 -0.58 -11.62 1.77
N ALA A 168 -1.21 -11.72 2.93
CA ALA A 168 -2.36 -12.58 3.17
C ALA A 168 -3.64 -11.74 3.23
N ILE A 169 -4.68 -12.19 2.56
CA ILE A 169 -6.01 -11.54 2.54
C ILE A 169 -7.04 -12.60 2.90
N ASP A 170 -7.75 -12.39 4.00
CA ASP A 170 -8.81 -13.25 4.51
C ASP A 170 -10.18 -12.59 4.26
N VAL A 171 -11.14 -13.34 3.74
CA VAL A 171 -12.51 -12.88 3.40
C VAL A 171 -13.50 -13.45 4.39
N ASN A 172 -14.28 -12.58 5.03
CA ASN A 172 -15.24 -12.95 6.08
C ASN A 172 -16.65 -12.45 5.76
N THR A 173 -17.68 -13.29 6.04
CA THR A 173 -19.12 -12.95 5.84
C THR A 173 -19.66 -11.93 6.84
N GLY A 174 -18.97 -11.70 7.97
CA GLY A 174 -19.53 -10.93 9.09
C GLY A 174 -20.62 -11.71 9.86
N LYS A 175 -21.61 -10.98 10.41
CA LYS A 175 -22.64 -11.58 11.29
C LYS A 175 -23.78 -12.32 10.56
N TYR A 176 -23.86 -12.22 9.24
CA TYR A 176 -25.00 -12.74 8.48
C TYR A 176 -24.65 -14.04 7.78
N VAL A 177 -24.99 -15.17 8.40
CA VAL A 177 -24.88 -16.50 7.81
C VAL A 177 -26.27 -17.10 7.78
N GLY A 178 -26.94 -17.08 6.63
CA GLY A 178 -28.21 -17.79 6.41
C GLY A 178 -27.99 -19.32 6.44
N LYS A 179 -29.02 -20.08 6.85
CA LYS A 179 -28.93 -21.53 7.07
C LYS A 179 -29.51 -22.39 5.94
N THR A 180 -29.60 -21.92 4.68
CA THR A 180 -30.28 -22.65 3.59
C THR A 180 -29.51 -22.61 2.26
N ALA A 181 -30.06 -23.15 1.17
CA ALA A 181 -29.52 -23.03 -0.19
C ALA A 181 -29.15 -21.58 -0.60
N ARG A 182 -29.75 -20.59 0.04
CA ARG A 182 -29.36 -19.17 -0.02
C ARG A 182 -27.99 -18.88 0.63
N LEU A 183 -27.43 -19.81 1.40
CA LEU A 183 -26.12 -19.63 2.05
C LEU A 183 -25.00 -19.59 1.01
N GLU A 184 -24.98 -20.56 0.09
CA GLU A 184 -23.94 -20.62 -0.94
C GLU A 184 -24.02 -19.43 -1.91
N ASP A 185 -25.23 -19.00 -2.30
CA ASP A 185 -25.43 -17.79 -3.09
C ASP A 185 -24.91 -16.55 -2.36
N THR A 186 -25.12 -16.49 -1.05
CA THR A 186 -24.61 -15.39 -0.21
C THR A 186 -23.08 -15.42 -0.12
N ILE A 187 -22.48 -16.61 0.04
CA ILE A 187 -21.02 -16.81 0.04
C ILE A 187 -20.43 -16.34 -1.29
N VAL A 188 -20.96 -16.81 -2.42
CA VAL A 188 -20.48 -16.42 -3.74
C VAL A 188 -20.59 -14.90 -3.94
N LYS A 189 -21.73 -14.31 -3.55
CA LYS A 189 -21.92 -12.86 -3.62
C LYS A 189 -20.90 -12.11 -2.78
N THR A 190 -20.65 -12.57 -1.54
CA THR A 190 -19.68 -11.96 -0.65
C THR A 190 -18.27 -12.06 -1.20
N ASN A 191 -17.87 -13.21 -1.74
CA ASN A 191 -16.58 -13.40 -2.38
C ASN A 191 -16.40 -12.49 -3.60
N VAL A 192 -17.43 -12.35 -4.45
CA VAL A 192 -17.40 -11.44 -5.61
C VAL A 192 -17.33 -9.97 -5.19
N ASP A 193 -18.09 -9.57 -4.16
CA ASP A 193 -18.01 -8.21 -3.62
C ASP A 193 -16.62 -7.94 -2.99
N ALA A 194 -16.06 -8.96 -2.30
CA ALA A 194 -14.72 -8.88 -1.74
C ALA A 194 -13.65 -8.66 -2.83
N ILE A 195 -13.76 -9.31 -4.00
CA ILE A 195 -12.82 -9.14 -5.10
C ILE A 195 -12.67 -7.68 -5.52
N LYS A 196 -13.78 -6.96 -5.66
CA LYS A 196 -13.75 -5.54 -6.05
C LYS A 196 -12.95 -4.72 -5.04
N GLU A 197 -13.18 -4.96 -3.75
CA GLU A 197 -12.48 -4.26 -2.69
C GLU A 197 -11.03 -4.74 -2.54
N ILE A 198 -10.75 -6.03 -2.69
CA ILE A 198 -9.39 -6.59 -2.69
C ILE A 198 -8.55 -5.91 -3.78
N VAL A 199 -9.01 -5.89 -5.03
CA VAL A 199 -8.28 -5.27 -6.13
C VAL A 199 -8.11 -3.77 -5.90
N ARG A 200 -9.14 -3.09 -5.38
CA ARG A 200 -9.05 -1.68 -4.99
C ARG A 200 -7.97 -1.46 -3.93
N GLN A 201 -7.95 -2.27 -2.87
CA GLN A 201 -6.97 -2.18 -1.78
C GLN A 201 -5.55 -2.55 -2.23
N VAL A 202 -5.40 -3.58 -3.07
CA VAL A 202 -4.11 -3.98 -3.65
C VAL A 202 -3.50 -2.81 -4.45
N ARG A 203 -4.32 -2.10 -5.22
CA ARG A 203 -3.89 -0.92 -5.99
C ARG A 203 -3.62 0.29 -5.09
N LEU A 204 -4.53 0.60 -4.16
CA LEU A 204 -4.43 1.76 -3.27
C LEU A 204 -3.23 1.66 -2.33
N ARG A 205 -2.99 0.47 -1.76
CA ARG A 205 -1.86 0.19 -0.86
C ARG A 205 -0.57 -0.13 -1.61
N ASP A 206 -0.62 -0.26 -2.94
CA ASP A 206 0.47 -0.71 -3.81
C ASP A 206 1.12 -2.03 -3.34
N LEU A 207 0.26 -3.01 -3.04
CA LEU A 207 0.70 -4.33 -2.61
C LEU A 207 1.31 -5.07 -3.80
N GLY A 208 2.42 -5.75 -3.58
CA GLY A 208 3.11 -6.50 -4.63
C GLY A 208 3.91 -7.67 -4.10
N GLY A 209 4.37 -8.51 -4.99
CA GLY A 209 4.95 -9.81 -4.69
C GLY A 209 3.88 -10.89 -4.72
N ILE A 210 3.94 -11.82 -3.81
CA ILE A 210 2.96 -12.90 -3.67
C ILE A 210 1.81 -12.40 -2.79
N ILE A 211 0.58 -12.51 -3.27
CA ILE A 211 -0.65 -12.17 -2.55
C ILE A 211 -1.49 -13.44 -2.49
N ILE A 212 -1.79 -13.92 -1.30
CA ILE A 212 -2.64 -15.08 -1.07
C ILE A 212 -4.00 -14.60 -0.59
N ILE A 213 -5.05 -15.09 -1.22
CA ILE A 213 -6.43 -14.78 -0.84
C ILE A 213 -7.08 -16.07 -0.34
N ASP A 214 -7.61 -16.00 0.88
CA ASP A 214 -8.46 -17.00 1.50
C ASP A 214 -9.92 -16.57 1.32
N PHE A 215 -10.59 -17.16 0.33
CA PHE A 215 -11.99 -16.93 0.07
C PHE A 215 -12.85 -17.78 1.00
N ILE A 216 -14.07 -17.33 1.29
CA ILE A 216 -15.05 -18.15 1.99
C ILE A 216 -15.28 -19.43 1.17
N ASP A 217 -15.23 -20.57 1.85
CA ASP A 217 -15.33 -21.87 1.21
C ASP A 217 -16.59 -22.01 0.33
N MET A 218 -16.40 -22.60 -0.83
CA MET A 218 -17.45 -22.89 -1.81
C MET A 218 -17.39 -24.36 -2.22
N ASP A 219 -18.49 -25.08 -2.06
CA ASP A 219 -18.57 -26.51 -2.40
C ASP A 219 -18.58 -26.71 -3.91
N GLU A 220 -19.38 -25.92 -4.64
CA GLU A 220 -19.55 -26.07 -6.08
C GLU A 220 -18.38 -25.52 -6.90
N ARG A 221 -17.82 -26.37 -7.77
CA ARG A 221 -16.77 -25.97 -8.72
C ARG A 221 -17.20 -24.77 -9.60
N ARG A 222 -18.48 -24.71 -9.99
CA ARG A 222 -19.04 -23.62 -10.79
C ARG A 222 -18.94 -22.28 -10.07
N ASN A 223 -19.14 -22.26 -8.76
CA ASN A 223 -19.06 -21.05 -7.94
C ASN A 223 -17.61 -20.57 -7.79
N ARG A 224 -16.67 -21.48 -7.59
CA ARG A 224 -15.23 -21.18 -7.63
C ARG A 224 -14.80 -20.58 -8.98
N GLN A 225 -15.32 -21.12 -10.10
CA GLN A 225 -15.05 -20.56 -11.43
C GLN A 225 -15.59 -19.13 -11.60
N LYS A 226 -16.80 -18.83 -11.10
CA LYS A 226 -17.36 -17.46 -11.11
C LYS A 226 -16.47 -16.48 -10.34
N VAL A 227 -15.99 -16.87 -9.16
CA VAL A 227 -15.09 -16.05 -8.35
C VAL A 227 -13.76 -15.82 -9.07
N MET A 228 -13.17 -16.86 -9.67
CA MET A 228 -11.94 -16.73 -10.47
C MET A 228 -12.10 -15.79 -11.65
N GLN A 229 -13.18 -15.92 -12.41
CA GLN A 229 -13.47 -15.05 -13.54
C GLN A 229 -13.61 -13.58 -13.11
N ALA A 230 -14.35 -13.34 -12.02
CA ALA A 230 -14.51 -12.01 -11.47
C ALA A 230 -13.17 -11.40 -11.01
N LEU A 231 -12.28 -12.22 -10.43
CA LEU A 231 -10.95 -11.77 -10.02
C LEU A 231 -10.06 -11.40 -11.22
N GLU A 232 -10.02 -12.25 -12.23
CA GLU A 232 -9.26 -11.99 -13.45
C GLU A 232 -9.76 -10.74 -14.18
N GLU A 233 -11.08 -10.55 -14.24
CA GLU A 233 -11.69 -9.38 -14.84
C GLU A 233 -11.38 -8.08 -14.07
N ALA A 234 -11.47 -8.12 -12.74
CA ALA A 234 -11.12 -6.97 -11.89
C ALA A 234 -9.64 -6.58 -12.02
N LEU A 235 -8.73 -7.55 -12.14
CA LEU A 235 -7.30 -7.31 -12.29
C LEU A 235 -6.90 -6.77 -13.67
N ARG A 236 -7.74 -6.88 -14.70
CA ARG A 236 -7.47 -6.24 -16.02
C ARG A 236 -7.38 -4.72 -15.92
N LEU A 237 -8.04 -4.12 -14.92
CA LEU A 237 -7.99 -2.69 -14.67
C LEU A 237 -6.70 -2.24 -13.94
N ASP A 238 -5.89 -3.19 -13.49
CA ASP A 238 -4.61 -2.89 -12.82
C ASP A 238 -3.49 -2.74 -13.86
N ARG A 239 -2.78 -1.62 -13.80
CA ARG A 239 -1.64 -1.36 -14.69
C ARG A 239 -0.39 -2.16 -14.33
N ALA A 240 -0.28 -2.63 -13.08
CA ALA A 240 0.83 -3.45 -12.68
C ALA A 240 0.65 -4.89 -13.20
N PRO A 241 1.65 -5.46 -13.90
CA PRO A 241 1.56 -6.83 -14.37
C PRO A 241 1.31 -7.80 -13.23
N SER A 242 0.25 -8.58 -13.36
CA SER A 242 -0.17 -9.59 -12.38
C SER A 242 -0.47 -10.92 -13.08
N LYS A 243 -0.33 -12.01 -12.35
CA LYS A 243 -0.70 -13.36 -12.78
C LYS A 243 -1.50 -14.01 -11.65
N VAL A 244 -2.64 -14.57 -11.98
CA VAL A 244 -3.50 -15.30 -11.03
C VAL A 244 -3.27 -16.80 -11.20
N LEU A 245 -3.14 -17.51 -10.10
CA LEU A 245 -3.14 -18.97 -10.04
C LEU A 245 -4.50 -19.45 -9.57
N GLN A 246 -4.94 -20.59 -10.12
CA GLN A 246 -6.22 -21.21 -9.77
C GLN A 246 -6.28 -21.61 -8.29
N PHE A 247 -7.49 -21.88 -7.78
CA PHE A 247 -7.68 -22.48 -6.45
C PHE A 247 -6.78 -23.70 -6.29
N ASN A 248 -6.02 -23.71 -5.21
CA ASN A 248 -5.26 -24.90 -4.81
C ASN A 248 -6.12 -25.85 -3.98
N ASP A 249 -5.52 -26.97 -3.54
CA ASP A 249 -6.20 -28.00 -2.74
C ASP A 249 -6.65 -27.49 -1.35
N PHE A 250 -6.08 -26.38 -0.88
CA PHE A 250 -6.47 -25.73 0.38
C PHE A 250 -7.55 -24.66 0.22
N GLY A 251 -8.09 -24.45 -1.01
CA GLY A 251 -9.08 -23.39 -1.26
C GLY A 251 -8.50 -21.97 -1.40
N LEU A 252 -7.18 -21.84 -1.47
CA LEU A 252 -6.51 -20.56 -1.58
C LEU A 252 -6.26 -20.15 -3.03
N VAL A 253 -6.34 -18.86 -3.31
CA VAL A 253 -5.97 -18.27 -4.60
C VAL A 253 -4.70 -17.42 -4.43
N ALA A 254 -3.74 -17.63 -5.30
CA ALA A 254 -2.50 -16.85 -5.29
C ALA A 254 -2.45 -15.88 -6.47
N ILE A 255 -2.03 -14.65 -6.20
CA ILE A 255 -1.74 -13.63 -7.19
C ILE A 255 -0.26 -13.27 -7.08
N THR A 256 0.44 -13.21 -8.20
CA THR A 256 1.74 -12.56 -8.26
C THR A 256 1.57 -11.20 -8.92
N ARG A 257 1.92 -10.11 -8.23
CA ARG A 257 1.85 -8.75 -8.73
C ARG A 257 3.23 -8.11 -8.69
N LYS A 258 3.64 -7.50 -9.80
CA LYS A 258 4.95 -6.85 -9.87
C LYS A 258 5.03 -5.69 -8.86
N ARG A 259 6.05 -5.70 -8.01
CA ARG A 259 6.39 -4.54 -7.16
C ARG A 259 6.96 -3.44 -8.02
N VAL A 260 6.30 -2.29 -8.05
CA VAL A 260 6.76 -1.11 -8.82
C VAL A 260 7.40 -0.09 -7.89
N LYS A 261 6.86 0.06 -6.69
CA LYS A 261 7.33 0.95 -5.62
C LYS A 261 7.06 0.32 -4.24
N GLN A 262 7.42 1.01 -3.18
CA GLN A 262 7.08 0.59 -1.81
C GLN A 262 5.58 0.70 -1.56
N SER A 263 5.05 -0.16 -0.69
CA SER A 263 3.64 -0.08 -0.27
C SER A 263 3.35 1.22 0.47
N LEU A 264 2.07 1.63 0.48
CA LEU A 264 1.60 2.83 1.19
C LEU A 264 2.04 2.81 2.66
N GLU A 265 1.85 1.68 3.35
CA GLU A 265 2.23 1.50 4.74
C GLU A 265 3.72 1.78 4.98
N ARG A 266 4.61 1.28 4.12
CA ARG A 266 6.06 1.50 4.22
C ARG A 266 6.48 2.92 3.81
N THR A 267 5.64 3.62 3.05
CA THR A 267 5.94 4.98 2.56
C THR A 267 5.60 6.04 3.60
N ILE A 268 4.48 5.88 4.32
CA ILE A 268 3.96 6.89 5.26
C ILE A 268 3.93 6.42 6.71
N GLY A 269 4.20 5.13 6.97
CA GLY A 269 4.28 4.54 8.30
C GLY A 269 5.71 4.25 8.73
N SER A 270 5.86 4.00 10.02
CA SER A 270 7.08 3.47 10.63
C SER A 270 6.74 2.28 11.52
N PRO A 271 7.67 1.34 11.77
CA PRO A 271 7.45 0.27 12.73
C PRO A 271 7.02 0.83 14.08
N CYS A 272 6.02 0.19 14.70
CA CYS A 272 5.56 0.61 16.02
C CYS A 272 6.70 0.46 17.06
N PRO A 273 7.15 1.55 17.72
CA PRO A 273 8.24 1.47 18.70
C PRO A 273 7.81 0.75 19.98
N TYR A 274 6.53 0.71 20.28
CA TYR A 274 6.01 0.09 21.50
C TYR A 274 6.09 -1.44 21.43
N CYS A 275 5.60 -2.08 20.36
CA CYS A 275 5.67 -3.53 20.19
C CYS A 275 6.79 -3.98 19.24
N GLN A 276 7.67 -3.09 18.80
CA GLN A 276 8.73 -3.37 17.82
C GLN A 276 8.19 -4.05 16.54
N ALA A 277 6.98 -3.64 16.14
CA ALA A 277 6.24 -4.18 15.00
C ALA A 277 5.80 -5.65 15.11
N THR A 278 5.83 -6.26 16.30
CA THR A 278 5.31 -7.62 16.52
C THR A 278 3.78 -7.69 16.54
N GLY A 279 3.10 -6.56 16.82
CA GLY A 279 1.64 -6.47 16.93
C GLY A 279 1.08 -6.88 18.30
N PHE A 280 1.91 -7.35 19.24
CA PHE A 280 1.52 -7.71 20.60
C PHE A 280 2.65 -7.43 21.59
N VAL A 281 2.28 -7.31 22.86
CA VAL A 281 3.19 -7.25 23.99
C VAL A 281 2.77 -8.32 25.01
N LYS A 282 3.65 -8.68 25.94
CA LYS A 282 3.32 -9.64 26.99
C LYS A 282 2.13 -9.16 27.82
N ALA A 283 1.25 -10.08 28.16
CA ALA A 283 0.11 -9.76 29.04
C ALA A 283 0.59 -9.30 30.42
N VAL A 284 -0.18 -8.39 31.01
CA VAL A 284 0.15 -7.82 32.34
C VAL A 284 0.39 -8.90 33.40
N ASN A 285 -0.43 -9.97 33.40
CA ASN A 285 -0.26 -11.08 34.34
C ASN A 285 1.07 -11.82 34.12
N THR A 286 1.54 -11.92 32.87
CA THR A 286 2.85 -12.51 32.56
C THR A 286 3.97 -11.68 33.18
N ILE A 287 3.88 -10.35 33.07
CA ILE A 287 4.85 -9.44 33.69
C ILE A 287 4.83 -9.53 35.21
N CYS A 288 3.63 -9.61 35.83
CA CYS A 288 3.51 -9.82 37.28
C CYS A 288 4.25 -11.10 37.72
N ASN A 289 4.11 -12.18 36.95
CA ASN A 289 4.81 -13.44 37.25
C ASN A 289 6.34 -13.32 37.04
N GLU A 290 6.77 -12.61 36.00
CA GLU A 290 8.20 -12.34 35.77
C GLU A 290 8.82 -11.53 36.91
N ILE A 291 8.09 -10.53 37.43
CA ILE A 291 8.48 -9.77 38.63
C ILE A 291 8.63 -10.70 39.83
N TYR A 292 7.65 -11.59 40.07
CA TYR A 292 7.72 -12.56 41.15
C TYR A 292 8.97 -13.46 41.05
N VAL A 293 9.23 -13.98 39.87
CA VAL A 293 10.41 -14.83 39.61
C VAL A 293 11.71 -14.06 39.85
N GLU A 294 11.76 -12.79 39.38
CA GLU A 294 12.95 -11.96 39.58
C GLU A 294 13.17 -11.59 41.06
N MET A 295 12.10 -11.22 41.78
CA MET A 295 12.14 -11.01 43.23
C MET A 295 12.67 -12.24 43.98
N ARG A 296 12.26 -13.44 43.55
CA ARG A 296 12.76 -14.70 44.12
C ARG A 296 14.25 -14.89 43.90
N LYS A 297 14.79 -14.54 42.73
CA LYS A 297 16.22 -14.66 42.41
C LYS A 297 17.07 -13.70 43.25
N ILE A 298 16.61 -12.46 43.40
CA ILE A 298 17.38 -11.40 44.05
C ILE A 298 17.13 -11.34 45.56
N SER A 299 16.17 -12.10 46.10
CA SER A 299 15.76 -12.04 47.50
C SER A 299 16.93 -12.14 48.51
N SER A 300 17.95 -12.94 48.23
CA SER A 300 19.13 -13.11 49.04
C SER A 300 20.16 -11.96 48.95
N HIS A 301 20.03 -11.09 47.96
CA HIS A 301 20.96 -9.99 47.67
C HIS A 301 20.38 -8.61 48.03
N LEU A 302 19.15 -8.56 48.50
CA LEU A 302 18.51 -7.32 48.91
C LEU A 302 18.99 -6.90 50.29
N GLU A 303 19.73 -5.80 50.38
CA GLU A 303 20.32 -5.31 51.63
C GLU A 303 19.38 -4.45 52.48
N HIS A 304 18.47 -3.71 51.84
CA HIS A 304 17.54 -2.77 52.52
C HIS A 304 16.24 -3.42 53.03
N SER A 305 15.61 -2.81 54.03
CA SER A 305 14.33 -3.27 54.56
C SER A 305 13.14 -3.09 53.60
N ASP A 306 13.25 -2.10 52.75
CA ASP A 306 12.21 -1.77 51.78
C ASP A 306 12.75 -1.94 50.35
N VAL A 307 11.90 -2.46 49.45
CA VAL A 307 12.21 -2.65 48.04
C VAL A 307 11.28 -1.79 47.21
N MET A 308 11.85 -0.91 46.41
CA MET A 308 11.07 -0.12 45.44
C MET A 308 10.92 -0.88 44.14
N LEU A 309 9.66 -1.20 43.78
CA LEU A 309 9.30 -1.80 42.50
C LEU A 309 8.65 -0.75 41.61
N ARG A 310 9.39 -0.28 40.59
CA ARG A 310 8.90 0.68 39.60
C ARG A 310 8.37 -0.08 38.40
N VAL A 311 7.10 0.16 38.03
CA VAL A 311 6.36 -0.56 36.98
C VAL A 311 5.41 0.34 36.21
N ASN A 312 5.00 -0.10 35.04
CA ASN A 312 3.92 0.53 34.27
C ASN A 312 2.60 0.58 35.09
N PRO A 313 1.74 1.60 34.92
CA PRO A 313 0.48 1.74 35.66
C PRO A 313 -0.44 0.52 35.61
N GLU A 314 -0.57 -0.16 34.47
CA GLU A 314 -1.41 -1.35 34.32
C GLU A 314 -0.88 -2.53 35.14
N VAL A 315 0.45 -2.68 35.19
CA VAL A 315 1.13 -3.70 36.03
C VAL A 315 0.94 -3.36 37.50
N ALA A 316 1.12 -2.08 37.89
CA ALA A 316 0.88 -1.63 39.27
C ALA A 316 -0.55 -1.90 39.72
N LYS A 317 -1.52 -1.68 38.86
CA LYS A 317 -2.95 -1.96 39.10
C LYS A 317 -3.17 -3.47 39.28
N ALA A 318 -2.61 -4.30 38.45
CA ALA A 318 -2.76 -5.75 38.52
C ALA A 318 -2.15 -6.34 39.79
N LEU A 319 -0.98 -5.85 40.22
CA LEU A 319 -0.34 -6.28 41.47
C LEU A 319 -1.16 -5.94 42.72
N LYS A 320 -1.99 -4.89 42.65
CA LYS A 320 -2.89 -4.47 43.74
C LYS A 320 -4.27 -5.15 43.72
N LEU A 321 -4.60 -5.86 42.60
CA LEU A 321 -5.85 -6.63 42.49
C LEU A 321 -5.84 -7.87 43.40
N ASN A 322 -7.01 -8.45 43.64
CA ASN A 322 -7.20 -9.66 44.45
C ASN A 322 -6.61 -9.53 45.87
N ASN A 323 -6.84 -8.41 46.53
CA ASN A 323 -6.32 -8.07 47.86
C ASN A 323 -4.78 -8.08 47.91
N ALA A 324 -4.13 -7.74 46.78
CA ALA A 324 -2.67 -7.73 46.66
C ALA A 324 -2.00 -9.09 47.01
N LYS A 325 -2.67 -10.19 46.70
CA LYS A 325 -2.19 -11.55 47.03
C LYS A 325 -0.77 -11.80 46.53
N LEU A 326 -0.52 -11.49 45.27
CA LEU A 326 0.80 -11.69 44.69
C LEU A 326 1.87 -10.79 45.33
N LEU A 327 1.48 -9.56 45.69
CA LEU A 327 2.37 -8.64 46.41
C LEU A 327 2.72 -9.20 47.81
N GLY A 328 1.72 -9.70 48.56
CA GLY A 328 1.94 -10.34 49.85
C GLY A 328 2.84 -11.58 49.75
N GLU A 329 2.66 -12.40 48.76
CA GLU A 329 3.54 -13.56 48.48
C GLU A 329 4.99 -13.13 48.21
N MET A 330 5.24 -12.04 47.47
CA MET A 330 6.56 -11.49 47.26
C MET A 330 7.18 -10.90 48.51
N GLU A 331 6.40 -10.19 49.33
CA GLU A 331 6.84 -9.66 50.64
C GLU A 331 7.19 -10.78 51.64
N GLU A 332 6.40 -11.83 51.65
CA GLU A 332 6.67 -13.02 52.46
C GLU A 332 7.94 -13.73 52.02
N LEU A 333 8.14 -13.85 50.70
CA LEU A 333 9.31 -14.47 50.08
C LEU A 333 10.60 -13.70 50.41
N THR A 334 10.55 -12.37 50.21
CA THR A 334 11.74 -11.49 50.37
C THR A 334 11.97 -11.09 51.84
N LYS A 335 10.99 -11.24 52.71
CA LYS A 335 10.96 -10.69 54.08
C LYS A 335 11.13 -9.16 54.13
N LYS A 336 10.68 -8.48 53.10
CA LYS A 336 10.82 -7.03 52.87
C LYS A 336 9.51 -6.41 52.50
N THR A 337 9.35 -5.10 52.80
CA THR A 337 8.20 -4.33 52.30
C THR A 337 8.43 -3.93 50.86
N ILE A 338 7.44 -4.16 50.00
CA ILE A 338 7.52 -3.81 48.59
C ILE A 338 6.68 -2.56 48.30
N ILE A 339 7.36 -1.48 47.95
CA ILE A 339 6.72 -0.19 47.60
C ILE A 339 6.56 -0.12 46.08
N ILE A 340 5.32 -0.22 45.60
CA ILE A 340 5.03 -0.12 44.15
C ILE A 340 4.97 1.35 43.76
N LYS A 341 5.86 1.76 42.85
CA LYS A 341 5.88 3.05 42.17
C LYS A 341 5.37 2.90 40.74
N SER A 342 4.21 3.48 40.48
CA SER A 342 3.65 3.52 39.12
C SER A 342 4.37 4.58 38.29
N ASP A 343 4.90 4.19 37.13
CA ASP A 343 5.59 5.07 36.19
C ASP A 343 5.03 4.90 34.76
N PRO A 344 4.26 5.90 34.25
CA PRO A 344 3.70 5.84 32.90
C PRO A 344 4.75 5.93 31.77
N ALA A 345 5.98 6.33 32.08
CA ALA A 345 7.07 6.37 31.11
C ALA A 345 7.69 4.98 30.84
N LEU A 346 7.47 4.00 31.74
CA LEU A 346 7.93 2.64 31.53
C LEU A 346 7.05 1.89 30.52
N HIS A 347 7.69 1.15 29.64
CA HIS A 347 7.01 0.18 28.78
C HIS A 347 6.32 -0.89 29.66
N GLN A 348 5.19 -1.44 29.19
CA GLN A 348 4.44 -2.47 29.93
C GLN A 348 5.29 -3.65 30.37
N GLU A 349 6.27 -4.04 29.57
CA GLU A 349 7.17 -5.19 29.82
C GLU A 349 8.42 -4.84 30.66
N GLN A 350 8.58 -3.56 31.03
CA GLN A 350 9.74 -3.11 31.81
C GLN A 350 9.37 -2.91 33.27
N PHE A 351 10.28 -3.29 34.12
CA PHE A 351 10.22 -3.02 35.56
C PHE A 351 11.61 -2.85 36.14
N ASP A 352 11.74 -2.07 37.18
CA ASP A 352 12.96 -1.85 37.92
C ASP A 352 12.75 -2.21 39.39
N ILE A 353 13.71 -2.85 40.00
CA ILE A 353 13.74 -3.26 41.41
C ILE A 353 14.96 -2.63 42.06
N HIS A 354 14.74 -1.79 43.08
CA HIS A 354 15.79 -1.05 43.79
C HIS A 354 15.71 -1.28 45.30
#